data_9bc5c0b8ba97b665361197fca25188a0
#
_entry.id   9bc5c0b8ba97b665361197fca25188a0
#
_cell.length_a   1.000
_cell.length_b   1.000
_cell.length_c   1.000
_cell.angle_alpha   90.00
_cell.angle_beta   90.00
_cell.angle_gamma   90.00
#
_symmetry.space_group_name_H-M   'P 1'
#
loop_
_entity.id
_entity.type
_entity.pdbx_description
1 polymer ?
#
loop_
_entity_poly.entity_id
_entity_poly.type
_entity_poly.pdbx_seq_one_letter_code
_entity_poly.pdbx_strand_id
1 'polypeptide(L)'
;SAASDVYKRQVSGPSGCGKSTLNDLLLRSRKNITMSISDATRNPRGEEKDGVEYNFLTKEQFEKNIENDKYLEYATVHSHYYGTPKHNINKLLKSGIDVILEIDIEGARKVKEKCPNAVFIFIMPPSMEILKNRLMGRKTETKEQLVERFKTAYKEINEVTKYNYVI
;
A
#
# COMPACT_ATOMS: atom_id res chain seq x y z
N SER A 1 29.87 4.00 -12.76
CA SER A 1 28.60 3.79 -13.40
C SER A 1 27.54 4.20 -12.39
N ALA A 2 26.84 5.28 -12.63
CA ALA A 2 25.67 5.64 -11.88
C ALA A 2 24.65 4.51 -12.07
N ALA A 3 24.63 3.55 -11.15
CA ALA A 3 23.48 2.71 -10.95
C ALA A 3 22.36 3.70 -10.63
N SER A 4 21.44 3.82 -11.55
CA SER A 4 20.32 4.74 -11.45
C SER A 4 19.69 4.59 -10.07
N ASP A 5 19.56 5.72 -9.37
CA ASP A 5 18.86 5.84 -8.08
C ASP A 5 17.36 5.55 -8.24
N VAL A 6 17.04 4.35 -8.66
CA VAL A 6 15.67 3.88 -8.84
C VAL A 6 15.23 3.24 -7.55
N TYR A 7 14.24 3.83 -6.91
CA TYR A 7 13.84 3.46 -5.57
C TYR A 7 12.45 2.83 -5.52
N LYS A 8 12.32 1.84 -4.63
CA LYS A 8 11.02 1.46 -4.09
C LYS A 8 10.61 2.54 -3.11
N ARG A 9 9.45 3.16 -3.33
CA ARG A 9 8.85 4.12 -2.41
C ARG A 9 7.64 3.48 -1.77
N GLN A 10 7.73 3.24 -0.48
CA GLN A 10 6.63 2.70 0.30
C GLN A 10 5.84 3.86 0.91
N VAL A 11 4.53 3.86 0.72
CA VAL A 11 3.61 4.87 1.25
C VAL A 11 2.60 4.21 2.18
N SER A 12 2.62 4.62 3.43
CA SER A 12 1.63 4.22 4.45
C SER A 12 0.93 5.43 5.06
N GLY A 13 -0.06 5.16 5.85
CA GLY A 13 -0.83 6.14 6.63
C GLY A 13 -2.24 5.65 6.86
N PRO A 14 -2.97 6.22 7.79
CA PRO A 14 -4.32 5.80 8.14
C PRO A 14 -5.28 5.82 6.94
N SER A 15 -6.28 4.96 6.98
CA SER A 15 -7.40 5.03 6.03
C SER A 15 -8.05 6.41 6.12
N GLY A 16 -8.27 7.09 4.98
CA GLY A 16 -8.85 8.43 4.92
C GLY A 16 -7.86 9.59 5.09
N CYS A 17 -6.55 9.34 5.26
CA CYS A 17 -5.55 10.42 5.36
C CYS A 17 -5.25 11.10 4.01
N GLY A 18 -5.59 10.48 2.86
CA GLY A 18 -5.40 11.08 1.54
C GLY A 18 -4.31 10.44 0.69
N LYS A 19 -3.83 9.23 1.02
CA LYS A 19 -2.79 8.50 0.27
C LYS A 19 -3.08 8.44 -1.23
N SER A 20 -4.24 7.92 -1.60
CA SER A 20 -4.59 7.73 -3.02
C SER A 20 -4.62 9.05 -3.77
N THR A 21 -5.15 10.13 -3.16
CA THR A 21 -5.17 11.47 -3.76
C THR A 21 -3.75 11.98 -4.04
N LEU A 22 -2.84 11.83 -3.07
CA LEU A 22 -1.45 12.26 -3.23
C LEU A 22 -0.71 11.40 -4.25
N ASN A 23 -0.92 10.09 -4.24
CA ASN A 23 -0.33 9.18 -5.21
C ASN A 23 -0.80 9.52 -6.63
N ASP A 24 -2.09 9.78 -6.84
CA ASP A 24 -2.63 10.18 -8.15
C ASP A 24 -2.01 11.49 -8.66
N LEU A 25 -1.85 12.49 -7.80
CA LEU A 25 -1.19 13.74 -8.14
C LEU A 25 0.27 13.51 -8.51
N LEU A 26 0.98 12.69 -7.77
CA LEU A 26 2.37 12.35 -8.02
C LEU A 26 2.53 11.62 -9.36
N LEU A 27 1.68 10.63 -9.65
CA LEU A 27 1.69 9.89 -10.90
C LEU A 27 1.42 10.78 -12.11
N ARG A 28 0.54 11.77 -11.99
CA ARG A 28 0.27 12.76 -13.05
C ARG A 28 1.44 13.73 -13.26
N SER A 29 2.20 14.04 -12.20
CA SER A 29 3.30 15.00 -12.25
C SER A 29 4.64 14.41 -12.70
N ARG A 30 4.79 13.10 -12.68
CA ARG A 30 6.05 12.38 -12.96
C ARG A 30 5.83 11.23 -13.95
N LYS A 31 6.70 11.15 -14.98
CA LYS A 31 6.60 10.11 -16.03
C LYS A 31 7.34 8.81 -15.69
N ASN A 32 8.31 8.87 -14.79
CA ASN A 32 9.19 7.75 -14.45
C ASN A 32 8.84 7.11 -13.10
N ILE A 33 7.58 7.17 -12.70
CA ILE A 33 7.07 6.59 -11.46
C ILE A 33 5.73 5.88 -11.73
N THR A 34 5.50 4.75 -11.07
CA THR A 34 4.24 4.01 -11.19
C THR A 34 3.86 3.33 -9.88
N MET A 35 2.60 2.91 -9.76
CA MET A 35 2.14 2.07 -8.64
C MET A 35 2.48 0.61 -8.88
N SER A 36 2.84 -0.09 -7.82
CA SER A 36 2.79 -1.56 -7.83
C SER A 36 1.34 -2.01 -7.73
N ILE A 37 0.94 -2.92 -8.60
CA ILE A 37 -0.37 -3.57 -8.52
C ILE A 37 -0.23 -4.80 -7.63
N SER A 38 -0.98 -4.82 -6.54
CA SER A 38 -1.00 -5.95 -5.59
C SER A 38 -1.96 -7.05 -6.05
N ASP A 39 -1.65 -8.27 -5.65
CA ASP A 39 -2.58 -9.41 -5.79
C ASP A 39 -3.57 -9.44 -4.63
N ALA A 40 -4.82 -9.81 -4.89
CA ALA A 40 -5.86 -9.98 -3.88
C ALA A 40 -6.73 -11.20 -4.17
N THR A 41 -7.19 -11.89 -3.12
CA THR A 41 -8.07 -13.07 -3.27
C THR A 41 -9.54 -12.77 -2.99
N ARG A 42 -9.90 -11.51 -2.75
CA ARG A 42 -11.29 -11.08 -2.72
C ARG A 42 -11.84 -10.82 -4.11
N ASN A 43 -13.13 -10.83 -4.24
CA ASN A 43 -13.77 -10.38 -5.47
C ASN A 43 -13.59 -8.86 -5.70
N PRO A 44 -13.56 -8.41 -6.97
CA PRO A 44 -13.62 -6.99 -7.29
C PRO A 44 -14.82 -6.29 -6.65
N ARG A 45 -14.66 -5.04 -6.27
CA ARG A 45 -15.73 -4.21 -5.68
C ARG A 45 -16.09 -3.07 -6.64
N GLY A 46 -17.38 -2.86 -6.85
CA GLY A 46 -17.86 -1.80 -7.73
C GLY A 46 -17.25 -1.89 -9.13
N GLU A 47 -16.53 -0.87 -9.56
CA GLU A 47 -15.93 -0.77 -10.90
C GLU A 47 -14.45 -1.22 -10.94
N GLU A 48 -13.94 -1.85 -9.88
CA GLU A 48 -12.55 -2.36 -9.86
C GLU A 48 -12.33 -3.37 -10.98
N LYS A 49 -11.18 -3.25 -11.66
CA LYS A 49 -10.80 -4.09 -12.81
C LYS A 49 -9.54 -4.87 -12.51
N ASP A 50 -9.51 -6.11 -12.96
CA ASP A 50 -8.33 -6.95 -12.88
C ASP A 50 -7.14 -6.32 -13.63
N GLY A 51 -5.98 -6.32 -12.98
CA GLY A 51 -4.77 -5.71 -13.52
C GLY A 51 -4.71 -4.18 -13.42
N VAL A 52 -5.69 -3.52 -12.81
CA VAL A 52 -5.73 -2.07 -12.60
C VAL A 52 -5.61 -1.72 -11.12
N GLU A 53 -6.63 -1.98 -10.31
CA GLU A 53 -6.57 -1.75 -8.86
C GLU A 53 -5.85 -2.90 -8.13
N TYR A 54 -6.14 -4.13 -8.54
CA TYR A 54 -5.53 -5.37 -8.07
C TYR A 54 -5.45 -6.38 -9.20
N ASN A 55 -4.56 -7.38 -9.05
CA ASN A 55 -4.70 -8.64 -9.76
C ASN A 55 -5.58 -9.54 -8.89
N PHE A 56 -6.75 -9.92 -9.37
CA PHE A 56 -7.69 -10.76 -8.62
C PHE A 56 -7.40 -12.24 -8.89
N LEU A 57 -6.93 -12.95 -7.86
CA LEU A 57 -6.52 -14.36 -7.91
C LEU A 57 -7.45 -15.24 -7.10
N THR A 58 -7.50 -16.53 -7.44
CA THR A 58 -8.07 -17.51 -6.51
C THR A 58 -7.13 -17.72 -5.32
N LYS A 59 -7.68 -18.27 -4.24
CA LYS A 59 -6.89 -18.58 -3.04
C LYS A 59 -5.77 -19.57 -3.37
N GLU A 60 -6.05 -20.58 -4.16
CA GLU A 60 -5.11 -21.62 -4.58
C GLU A 60 -3.95 -21.02 -5.42
N GLN A 61 -4.28 -20.10 -6.33
CA GLN A 61 -3.25 -19.39 -7.12
C GLN A 61 -2.35 -18.55 -6.23
N PHE A 62 -2.92 -17.86 -5.24
CA PHE A 62 -2.17 -17.04 -4.31
C PHE A 62 -1.25 -17.89 -3.43
N GLU A 63 -1.77 -19.00 -2.86
CA GLU A 63 -0.99 -19.94 -2.04
C GLU A 63 0.17 -20.55 -2.83
N LYS A 64 -0.06 -20.94 -4.08
CA LYS A 64 1.01 -21.39 -4.98
C LYS A 64 2.06 -20.30 -5.23
N ASN A 65 1.65 -19.05 -5.30
CA ASN A 65 2.59 -17.93 -5.43
C ASN A 65 3.42 -17.72 -4.14
N ILE A 66 2.84 -17.96 -2.96
CA ILE A 66 3.58 -17.97 -1.68
C ILE A 66 4.65 -19.07 -1.69
N GLU A 67 4.25 -20.31 -2.03
CA GLU A 67 5.18 -21.46 -2.09
C GLU A 67 6.36 -21.23 -3.03
N ASN A 68 6.14 -20.47 -4.12
CA ASN A 68 7.16 -20.12 -5.10
C ASN A 68 7.89 -18.80 -4.76
N ASP A 69 7.76 -18.27 -3.55
CA ASP A 69 8.40 -17.03 -3.09
C ASP A 69 8.22 -15.83 -4.03
N LYS A 70 7.02 -15.69 -4.63
CA LYS A 70 6.75 -14.64 -5.62
C LYS A 70 6.42 -13.28 -4.99
N TYR A 71 6.16 -13.21 -3.68
CA TYR A 71 5.78 -11.98 -3.00
C TYR A 71 6.92 -11.32 -2.25
N LEU A 72 7.02 -10.01 -2.40
CA LEU A 72 7.86 -9.17 -1.56
C LEU A 72 7.37 -9.18 -0.12
N GLU A 73 6.07 -9.01 0.05
CA GLU A 73 5.32 -9.18 1.30
C GLU A 73 3.91 -9.68 0.97
N TYR A 74 3.25 -10.27 1.95
CA TYR A 74 1.83 -10.59 1.91
C TYR A 74 1.23 -10.61 3.31
N ALA A 75 -0.09 -10.43 3.37
CA ALA A 75 -0.85 -10.44 4.61
C ALA A 75 -2.26 -11.01 4.39
N THR A 76 -2.88 -11.46 5.47
CA THR A 76 -4.30 -11.85 5.50
C THR A 76 -5.09 -10.74 6.18
N VAL A 77 -6.09 -10.21 5.48
CA VAL A 77 -7.00 -9.19 6.01
C VAL A 77 -8.44 -9.64 5.76
N HIS A 78 -9.23 -9.79 6.82
CA HIS A 78 -10.62 -10.26 6.74
C HIS A 78 -10.80 -11.52 5.87
N SER A 79 -9.99 -12.55 6.13
CA SER A 79 -10.02 -13.85 5.43
C SER A 79 -9.57 -13.82 3.96
N HIS A 80 -9.09 -12.70 3.45
CA HIS A 80 -8.53 -12.57 2.11
C HIS A 80 -7.04 -12.31 2.16
N TYR A 81 -6.31 -12.87 1.22
CA TYR A 81 -4.90 -12.57 1.02
C TYR A 81 -4.72 -11.29 0.20
N TYR A 82 -3.68 -10.55 0.54
CA TYR A 82 -3.15 -9.43 -0.23
C TYR A 82 -1.64 -9.56 -0.29
N GLY A 83 -1.03 -9.33 -1.45
CA GLY A 83 0.41 -9.48 -1.59
C GLY A 83 0.99 -8.61 -2.69
N THR A 84 2.26 -8.27 -2.54
CA THR A 84 3.02 -7.42 -3.47
C THR A 84 3.94 -8.28 -4.32
N PRO A 85 3.66 -8.50 -5.63
CA PRO A 85 4.46 -9.38 -6.49
C PRO A 85 5.85 -8.80 -6.76
N LYS A 86 6.92 -9.61 -6.59
CA LYS A 86 8.31 -9.20 -6.82
C LYS A 86 8.65 -8.94 -8.29
N HIS A 87 8.07 -9.77 -9.18
CA HIS A 87 8.49 -9.79 -10.58
C HIS A 87 8.26 -8.44 -11.27
N ASN A 88 7.06 -7.87 -11.13
CA ASN A 88 6.72 -6.60 -11.76
C ASN A 88 7.56 -5.45 -11.21
N ILE A 89 7.78 -5.41 -9.90
CA ILE A 89 8.61 -4.40 -9.25
C ILE A 89 10.03 -4.45 -9.80
N ASN A 90 10.65 -5.63 -9.83
CA ASN A 90 12.02 -5.80 -10.31
C ASN A 90 12.16 -5.43 -11.78
N LYS A 91 11.17 -5.74 -12.63
CA LYS A 91 11.14 -5.35 -14.03
C LYS A 91 11.11 -3.82 -14.19
N LEU A 92 10.23 -3.15 -13.47
CA LEU A 92 10.08 -1.68 -13.52
C LEU A 92 11.35 -0.98 -13.03
N LEU A 93 11.91 -1.41 -11.91
CA LEU A 93 13.15 -0.85 -11.37
C LEU A 93 14.33 -1.00 -12.34
N LYS A 94 14.48 -2.17 -12.99
CA LYS A 94 15.50 -2.39 -14.02
C LYS A 94 15.33 -1.48 -15.24
N SER A 95 14.11 -1.04 -15.52
CA SER A 95 13.79 -0.09 -16.60
C SER A 95 13.93 1.38 -16.19
N GLY A 96 14.46 1.68 -14.99
CA GLY A 96 14.61 3.04 -14.50
C GLY A 96 13.31 3.70 -14.03
N ILE A 97 12.29 2.90 -13.72
CA ILE A 97 10.99 3.39 -13.25
C ILE A 97 10.91 3.20 -11.74
N ASP A 98 10.66 4.27 -11.01
CA ASP A 98 10.37 4.23 -9.58
C ASP A 98 9.03 3.55 -9.30
N VAL A 99 8.96 2.78 -8.23
CA VAL A 99 7.75 2.03 -7.87
C VAL A 99 7.23 2.46 -6.52
N ILE A 100 5.96 2.86 -6.46
CA ILE A 100 5.23 3.16 -5.24
C ILE A 100 4.55 1.88 -4.75
N LEU A 101 4.75 1.54 -3.49
CA LEU A 101 4.05 0.47 -2.77
C LEU A 101 3.07 1.14 -1.79
N GLU A 102 1.77 1.10 -2.08
CA GLU A 102 0.74 1.54 -1.14
C GLU A 102 0.26 0.34 -0.32
N ILE A 103 0.88 0.14 0.84
CA ILE A 103 0.64 -0.99 1.73
C ILE A 103 0.48 -0.50 3.18
N ASP A 104 -0.08 -1.34 4.03
CA ASP A 104 -0.25 -1.04 5.45
C ASP A 104 1.09 -1.08 6.22
N ILE A 105 1.05 -0.74 7.51
CA ILE A 105 2.26 -0.68 8.35
C ILE A 105 2.93 -2.06 8.55
N GLU A 106 2.15 -3.15 8.57
CA GLU A 106 2.69 -4.50 8.68
C GLU A 106 3.41 -4.92 7.41
N GLY A 107 2.82 -4.63 6.24
CA GLY A 107 3.47 -4.81 4.95
C GLY A 107 4.72 -3.96 4.82
N ALA A 108 4.66 -2.70 5.25
CA ALA A 108 5.81 -1.79 5.25
C ALA A 108 6.97 -2.34 6.10
N ARG A 109 6.69 -2.90 7.29
CA ARG A 109 7.70 -3.52 8.14
C ARG A 109 8.39 -4.69 7.43
N LYS A 110 7.62 -5.59 6.81
CA LYS A 110 8.16 -6.73 6.04
C LYS A 110 9.01 -6.28 4.85
N VAL A 111 8.57 -5.22 4.15
CA VAL A 111 9.35 -4.62 3.06
C VAL A 111 10.66 -4.03 3.58
N LYS A 112 10.64 -3.36 4.73
CA LYS A 112 11.84 -2.75 5.33
C LYS A 112 12.91 -3.80 5.67
N GLU A 113 12.49 -4.95 6.19
CA GLU A 113 13.38 -6.07 6.47
C GLU A 113 14.07 -6.61 5.20
N LYS A 114 13.33 -6.71 4.09
CA LYS A 114 13.83 -7.25 2.82
C LYS A 114 14.51 -6.20 1.92
N CYS A 115 14.14 -4.95 2.05
CA CYS A 115 14.58 -3.83 1.22
C CYS A 115 14.93 -2.62 2.08
N PRO A 116 16.04 -2.66 2.85
CA PRO A 116 16.41 -1.59 3.78
C PRO A 116 16.69 -0.25 3.08
N ASN A 117 17.04 -0.27 1.79
CA ASN A 117 17.28 0.94 0.98
C ASN A 117 16.00 1.53 0.34
N ALA A 118 14.82 0.95 0.58
CA ALA A 118 13.57 1.55 0.16
C ALA A 118 13.30 2.84 0.94
N VAL A 119 12.63 3.79 0.33
CA VAL A 119 12.20 5.04 0.95
C VAL A 119 10.81 4.86 1.55
N PHE A 120 10.68 5.07 2.85
CA PHE A 120 9.43 4.91 3.60
C PHE A 120 8.84 6.27 3.90
N ILE A 121 7.60 6.49 3.44
CA ILE A 121 6.86 7.76 3.55
C ILE A 121 5.57 7.50 4.31
N PHE A 122 5.32 8.27 5.36
CA PHE A 122 4.08 8.21 6.11
C PHE A 122 3.23 9.45 5.84
N ILE A 123 1.99 9.23 5.42
CA ILE A 123 1.02 10.32 5.19
C ILE A 123 0.19 10.49 6.46
N MET A 124 0.36 11.66 7.10
CA MET A 124 -0.40 12.04 8.28
C MET A 124 -1.72 12.71 7.87
N PRO A 125 -2.82 12.47 8.60
CA PRO A 125 -3.99 13.34 8.45
C PRO A 125 -3.67 14.73 9.01
N PRO A 126 -4.26 15.81 8.47
CA PRO A 126 -4.05 17.18 8.97
C PRO A 126 -4.42 17.34 10.45
N SER A 127 -5.41 16.59 10.91
CA SER A 127 -5.79 16.42 12.33
C SER A 127 -6.61 15.14 12.51
N MET A 128 -6.71 14.67 13.75
CA MET A 128 -7.57 13.54 14.08
C MET A 128 -9.06 13.86 13.88
N GLU A 129 -9.46 15.11 14.06
CA GLU A 129 -10.83 15.57 13.79
C GLU A 129 -11.16 15.48 12.30
N ILE A 130 -10.27 15.94 11.43
CA ILE A 130 -10.43 15.83 9.97
C ILE A 130 -10.48 14.37 9.55
N LEU A 131 -9.61 13.52 10.10
CA LEU A 131 -9.64 12.08 9.83
C LEU A 131 -10.99 11.47 10.23
N LYS A 132 -11.49 11.82 11.41
CA LYS A 132 -12.82 11.40 11.89
C LYS A 132 -13.91 11.77 10.90
N ASN A 133 -13.96 13.03 10.49
CA ASN A 133 -14.98 13.52 9.58
C ASN A 133 -14.91 12.81 8.22
N ARG A 134 -13.72 12.54 7.70
CA ARG A 134 -13.51 11.80 6.45
C ARG A 134 -13.97 10.35 6.54
N LEU A 135 -13.71 9.67 7.66
CA LEU A 135 -14.14 8.30 7.89
C LEU A 135 -15.67 8.21 8.04
N MET A 136 -16.27 9.14 8.81
CA MET A 136 -17.72 9.20 9.00
C MET A 136 -18.49 9.56 7.71
N GLY A 137 -17.89 10.37 6.84
CA GLY A 137 -18.51 10.83 5.59
C GLY A 137 -18.72 9.73 4.54
N ARG A 138 -18.08 8.57 4.69
CA ARG A 138 -18.22 7.44 3.75
C ARG A 138 -19.58 6.72 3.82
N LYS A 139 -20.41 6.95 4.84
CA LYS A 139 -21.79 6.44 5.04
C LYS A 139 -22.00 4.92 4.87
N THR A 140 -20.92 4.14 4.75
CA THR A 140 -20.96 2.69 4.45
C THR A 140 -20.64 1.83 5.66
N GLU A 141 -20.44 2.44 6.85
CA GLU A 141 -19.88 1.74 7.99
C GLU A 141 -20.75 1.90 9.24
N THR A 142 -20.76 0.85 10.06
CA THR A 142 -21.39 0.88 11.37
C THR A 142 -20.54 1.69 12.36
N LYS A 143 -21.15 2.07 13.50
CA LYS A 143 -20.41 2.76 14.58
C LYS A 143 -19.23 1.92 15.10
N GLU A 144 -19.43 0.61 15.21
CA GLU A 144 -18.40 -0.34 15.67
C GLU A 144 -17.22 -0.39 14.68
N GLN A 145 -17.50 -0.43 13.39
CA GLN A 145 -16.48 -0.39 12.33
C GLN A 145 -15.68 0.92 12.36
N LEU A 146 -16.35 2.05 12.59
CA LEU A 146 -15.67 3.35 12.74
C LEU A 146 -14.74 3.37 13.96
N VAL A 147 -15.19 2.83 15.10
CA VAL A 147 -14.34 2.73 16.31
C VAL A 147 -13.09 1.91 16.04
N GLU A 148 -13.24 0.75 15.39
CA GLU A 148 -12.09 -0.10 15.05
C GLU A 148 -11.12 0.59 14.07
N ARG A 149 -11.62 1.33 13.09
CA ARG A 149 -10.78 2.13 12.18
C ARG A 149 -10.02 3.23 12.92
N PHE A 150 -10.65 3.86 13.90
CA PHE A 150 -9.97 4.86 14.74
C PHE A 150 -8.86 4.24 15.55
N LYS A 151 -9.10 3.10 16.21
CA LYS A 151 -8.07 2.37 16.95
C LYS A 151 -6.90 1.98 16.04
N THR A 152 -7.20 1.52 14.83
CA THR A 152 -6.19 1.18 13.82
C THR A 152 -5.38 2.42 13.43
N ALA A 153 -6.05 3.55 13.15
CA ALA A 153 -5.38 4.80 12.80
C ALA A 153 -4.42 5.28 13.91
N TYR A 154 -4.82 5.19 15.17
CA TYR A 154 -3.92 5.52 16.30
C TYR A 154 -2.69 4.61 16.37
N LYS A 155 -2.87 3.30 16.15
CA LYS A 155 -1.73 2.36 16.10
C LYS A 155 -0.79 2.69 14.96
N GLU A 156 -1.34 3.00 13.78
CA GLU A 156 -0.56 3.37 12.59
C GLU A 156 0.23 4.66 12.82
N ILE A 157 -0.38 5.69 13.40
CA ILE A 157 0.29 6.97 13.70
C ILE A 157 1.44 6.79 14.71
N ASN A 158 1.33 5.89 15.66
CA ASN A 158 2.40 5.59 16.61
C ASN A 158 3.65 4.97 15.95
N GLU A 159 3.52 4.42 14.75
CA GLU A 159 4.63 3.86 13.99
C GLU A 159 5.40 4.91 13.14
N VAL A 160 4.97 6.16 13.15
CA VAL A 160 5.48 7.24 12.28
C VAL A 160 7.00 7.44 12.39
N THR A 161 7.57 7.23 13.56
CA THR A 161 9.03 7.38 13.81
C THR A 161 9.88 6.35 13.06
N LYS A 162 9.27 5.29 12.53
CA LYS A 162 9.95 4.25 11.77
C LYS A 162 10.09 4.59 10.28
N TYR A 163 9.54 5.71 9.84
CA TYR A 163 9.51 6.16 8.45
C TYR A 163 10.60 7.19 8.17
N ASN A 164 11.07 7.27 6.92
CA ASN A 164 12.07 8.23 6.50
C ASN A 164 11.49 9.64 6.36
N TYR A 165 10.25 9.73 5.90
CA TYR A 165 9.54 10.99 5.67
C TYR A 165 8.13 10.92 6.22
N VAL A 166 7.65 12.06 6.73
CA VAL A 166 6.29 12.28 7.21
C VAL A 166 5.73 13.51 6.49
N ILE A 167 4.57 13.36 5.87
CA ILE A 167 3.90 14.41 5.09
C ILE A 167 2.51 14.63 5.65
#